data_c9f1dd188920c6890526fb98f48899ec
#
_entry.id   c9f1dd188920c6890526fb98f48899ec
#
_cell.length_a   1.000
_cell.length_b   1.000
_cell.length_c   1.000
_cell.angle_alpha   90.00
_cell.angle_beta   90.00
_cell.angle_gamma   90.00
#
_symmetry.space_group_name_H-M   'P 1'
#
loop_
_entity.id
_entity.type
_entity.pdbx_description
1 polymer ?
#
loop_
_entity_poly.entity_id
_entity_poly.type
_entity_poly.pdbx_seq_one_letter_code
_entity_poly.pdbx_strand_id
1 'polypeptide(L)'
;MSRRRRSPLYRAGRSSKASPSNLITKPLCRNLPRPIPHLSPAVMADPRRAAAILATRSKWVNGTVLHYCFFGAGHFAVPKIQADAVRGALAKWKAVGIGLEFQEVNQLSEAEVRIGYSTADSSSASAVGREVLNIPLNEPTTVYGWDLTSAYGSGTALHELGHVLGMEHEHQNPFAGIKWHEQAVYDALAKPPNSWDHNTTYHNILEKLSTQQVQGSAWDPDSIMEYEFEPGLIDEPEKYDVSGLTPPGTLSGADKQWALKWYPGLKATLPTLLPFQSVAVDLAAGQQVDFSIKPTSSQKYRMETKGASDTLLVLFEEIDGEPRYLSGDDDSGEDRNASITYKLFKGRSYIVRLRLYYPGQSGKTLVMMS
;
A
#
# COMPACT_ATOMS: atom_id res chain seq x y z
N MET A 1 -54.68 -54.08 -31.43
CA MET A 1 -54.04 -52.89 -32.09
C MET A 1 -54.17 -51.68 -31.19
N SER A 2 -53.14 -51.36 -30.42
CA SER A 2 -53.17 -50.26 -29.46
C SER A 2 -52.18 -49.19 -29.90
N ARG A 3 -52.65 -48.01 -30.23
CA ARG A 3 -51.84 -46.82 -30.59
C ARG A 3 -51.48 -46.08 -29.31
N ARG A 4 -50.19 -46.13 -28.94
CA ARG A 4 -49.62 -45.29 -27.90
C ARG A 4 -49.46 -43.87 -28.43
N ARG A 5 -50.08 -42.86 -27.78
CA ARG A 5 -49.85 -41.42 -27.98
C ARG A 5 -48.58 -41.05 -27.28
N ARG A 6 -47.65 -40.38 -27.99
CA ARG A 6 -46.47 -39.73 -27.44
C ARG A 6 -46.89 -38.34 -26.91
N SER A 7 -46.55 -38.05 -25.67
CA SER A 7 -46.68 -36.72 -25.05
C SER A 7 -45.62 -35.76 -25.61
N PRO A 8 -45.94 -34.46 -25.80
CA PRO A 8 -44.94 -33.48 -26.23
C PRO A 8 -44.02 -33.09 -25.05
N LEU A 9 -42.72 -33.14 -25.33
CA LEU A 9 -41.67 -32.63 -24.46
C LEU A 9 -41.84 -31.12 -24.23
N TYR A 10 -42.01 -30.71 -23.02
CA TYR A 10 -41.95 -29.32 -22.57
C TYR A 10 -40.52 -28.78 -22.87
N ARG A 11 -40.41 -27.85 -23.82
CA ARG A 11 -39.22 -27.00 -23.95
C ARG A 11 -39.28 -26.03 -22.80
N ALA A 12 -38.34 -26.14 -21.86
CA ALA A 12 -38.06 -25.10 -20.90
C ALA A 12 -37.71 -23.79 -21.68
N GLY A 13 -38.52 -22.77 -21.51
CA GLY A 13 -38.24 -21.45 -22.03
C GLY A 13 -36.94 -20.93 -21.45
N ARG A 14 -36.05 -20.47 -22.33
CA ARG A 14 -34.91 -19.65 -21.90
C ARG A 14 -35.52 -18.44 -21.19
N SER A 15 -35.12 -18.27 -19.92
CA SER A 15 -35.34 -17.04 -19.19
C SER A 15 -34.82 -15.89 -20.06
N SER A 16 -35.66 -14.93 -20.38
CA SER A 16 -35.27 -13.70 -21.04
C SER A 16 -34.29 -12.98 -20.12
N LYS A 17 -33.00 -12.92 -20.50
CA LYS A 17 -32.02 -12.04 -19.87
C LYS A 17 -32.63 -10.64 -19.83
N ALA A 18 -32.59 -10.00 -18.67
CA ALA A 18 -33.08 -8.62 -18.54
C ALA A 18 -32.35 -7.73 -19.54
N SER A 19 -33.08 -6.85 -20.19
CA SER A 19 -32.50 -5.87 -21.12
C SER A 19 -31.50 -5.01 -20.36
N PRO A 20 -30.31 -4.74 -20.92
CA PRO A 20 -29.20 -4.06 -20.22
C PRO A 20 -29.43 -2.55 -20.02
N SER A 21 -30.64 -2.12 -19.73
CA SER A 21 -30.98 -0.70 -19.80
C SER A 21 -30.50 0.17 -18.64
N ASN A 22 -30.01 -0.38 -17.51
CA ASN A 22 -29.49 0.39 -16.37
C ASN A 22 -28.49 -0.43 -15.54
N LEU A 23 -27.45 -1.00 -16.15
CA LEU A 23 -26.54 -1.95 -15.48
C LEU A 23 -25.45 -1.30 -14.63
N ILE A 24 -25.22 0.01 -14.71
CA ILE A 24 -24.29 0.73 -13.82
C ILE A 24 -25.00 1.98 -13.34
N THR A 25 -25.40 1.97 -12.08
CA THR A 25 -26.16 3.06 -11.45
C THR A 25 -25.27 4.02 -10.66
N LYS A 26 -23.99 3.66 -10.44
CA LYS A 26 -23.02 4.46 -9.68
C LYS A 26 -21.91 4.98 -10.60
N PRO A 27 -21.38 6.19 -10.33
CA PRO A 27 -20.21 6.67 -11.03
C PRO A 27 -18.98 5.87 -10.61
N LEU A 28 -18.13 5.51 -11.58
CA LEU A 28 -16.89 4.79 -11.35
C LEU A 28 -15.69 5.76 -11.33
N CYS A 29 -14.64 5.36 -10.65
CA CYS A 29 -13.36 6.04 -10.68
C CYS A 29 -12.72 5.95 -12.07
N ARG A 30 -11.75 6.82 -12.37
CA ARG A 30 -11.01 6.81 -13.64
C ARG A 30 -9.53 6.63 -13.39
N ASN A 31 -8.88 5.85 -14.26
CA ASN A 31 -7.43 5.85 -14.34
C ASN A 31 -6.92 7.18 -14.91
N LEU A 32 -5.98 7.82 -14.24
CA LEU A 32 -5.26 8.94 -14.82
C LEU A 32 -4.22 8.43 -15.84
N PRO A 33 -3.97 9.22 -16.93
CA PRO A 33 -2.94 8.86 -17.90
C PRO A 33 -1.58 8.69 -17.24
N ARG A 34 -0.85 7.64 -17.63
CA ARG A 34 0.48 7.34 -17.08
C ARG A 34 1.56 7.59 -18.12
N PRO A 35 2.64 8.30 -17.76
CA PRO A 35 3.78 8.39 -18.64
C PRO A 35 4.44 7.00 -18.78
N ILE A 36 4.71 6.58 -20.01
CA ILE A 36 5.43 5.33 -20.28
C ILE A 36 6.90 5.52 -19.85
N PRO A 37 7.44 4.67 -18.96
CA PRO A 37 8.82 4.81 -18.53
C PRO A 37 9.78 4.44 -19.66
N HIS A 38 10.74 5.28 -19.91
CA HIS A 38 11.87 4.94 -20.78
C HIS A 38 12.89 4.13 -19.99
N LEU A 39 12.87 2.81 -20.17
CA LEU A 39 13.90 1.93 -19.61
C LEU A 39 15.10 1.90 -20.56
N SER A 40 16.32 1.91 -19.99
CA SER A 40 17.54 1.80 -20.80
C SER A 40 17.61 0.43 -21.49
N PRO A 41 18.28 0.31 -22.66
CA PRO A 41 18.43 -0.97 -23.34
C PRO A 41 19.03 -2.08 -22.47
N ALA A 42 19.94 -1.73 -21.55
CA ALA A 42 20.53 -2.68 -20.61
C ALA A 42 19.51 -3.23 -19.57
N VAL A 43 18.52 -2.43 -19.19
CA VAL A 43 17.43 -2.87 -18.31
C VAL A 43 16.43 -3.71 -19.10
N MET A 44 16.10 -3.31 -20.32
CA MET A 44 15.18 -4.04 -21.19
C MET A 44 15.72 -5.43 -21.59
N ALA A 45 17.06 -5.58 -21.66
CA ALA A 45 17.71 -6.86 -21.96
C ALA A 45 17.52 -7.91 -20.83
N ASP A 46 17.14 -7.50 -19.62
CA ASP A 46 16.80 -8.38 -18.49
C ASP A 46 15.31 -8.22 -18.12
N PRO A 47 14.43 -9.12 -18.61
CA PRO A 47 12.99 -9.02 -18.34
C PRO A 47 12.61 -9.03 -16.85
N ARG A 48 13.38 -9.73 -15.98
CA ARG A 48 13.14 -9.76 -14.54
C ARG A 48 13.49 -8.42 -13.90
N ARG A 49 14.59 -7.81 -14.33
CA ARG A 49 15.01 -6.48 -13.87
C ARG A 49 14.02 -5.41 -14.34
N ALA A 50 13.61 -5.47 -15.61
CA ALA A 50 12.60 -4.57 -16.17
C ALA A 50 11.27 -4.69 -15.39
N ALA A 51 10.78 -5.91 -15.15
CA ALA A 51 9.58 -6.17 -14.38
C ALA A 51 9.69 -5.63 -12.94
N ALA A 52 10.82 -5.84 -12.26
CA ALA A 52 11.03 -5.33 -10.91
C ALA A 52 11.00 -3.79 -10.87
N ILE A 53 11.62 -3.12 -11.82
CA ILE A 53 11.63 -1.66 -11.92
C ILE A 53 10.23 -1.13 -12.22
N LEU A 54 9.49 -1.73 -13.15
CA LEU A 54 8.14 -1.33 -13.49
C LEU A 54 7.18 -1.55 -12.31
N ALA A 55 7.24 -2.71 -11.66
CA ALA A 55 6.36 -3.04 -10.54
C ALA A 55 6.61 -2.21 -9.27
N THR A 56 7.81 -1.63 -9.12
CA THR A 56 8.17 -0.83 -7.92
C THR A 56 8.16 0.67 -8.18
N ARG A 57 8.03 1.10 -9.43
CA ARG A 57 8.20 2.52 -9.81
C ARG A 57 7.16 3.45 -9.15
N SER A 58 5.95 2.97 -8.97
CA SER A 58 4.85 3.75 -8.36
C SER A 58 4.87 3.70 -6.83
N LYS A 59 5.70 2.85 -6.21
CA LYS A 59 5.73 2.69 -4.76
C LYS A 59 6.62 3.72 -4.10
N TRP A 60 6.21 4.12 -2.91
CA TRP A 60 6.99 4.97 -2.04
C TRP A 60 8.13 4.20 -1.38
N VAL A 61 9.16 4.90 -0.95
CA VAL A 61 10.15 4.32 -0.03
C VAL A 61 9.49 4.17 1.34
N ASN A 62 9.62 2.98 1.97
CA ASN A 62 9.06 2.78 3.30
C ASN A 62 9.69 3.76 4.30
N GLY A 63 8.88 4.34 5.17
CA GLY A 63 9.31 5.42 6.07
C GLY A 63 9.10 6.83 5.51
N THR A 64 8.64 6.97 4.26
CA THR A 64 8.31 8.29 3.71
C THR A 64 7.17 8.94 4.50
N VAL A 65 7.33 10.22 4.81
CA VAL A 65 6.24 11.09 5.26
C VAL A 65 5.61 11.68 4.01
N LEU A 66 4.38 11.31 3.73
CA LEU A 66 3.58 11.85 2.63
C LEU A 66 2.84 13.10 3.12
N HIS A 67 3.19 14.25 2.55
CA HIS A 67 2.49 15.47 2.83
C HIS A 67 1.25 15.55 1.95
N TYR A 68 0.12 15.89 2.56
CA TYR A 68 -1.12 16.13 1.81
C TYR A 68 -1.72 17.49 2.11
N CYS A 69 -2.38 18.07 1.11
CA CYS A 69 -3.04 19.36 1.21
C CYS A 69 -4.35 19.35 0.46
N PHE A 70 -5.35 20.02 1.02
CA PHE A 70 -6.64 20.22 0.36
C PHE A 70 -6.65 21.54 -0.41
N PHE A 71 -7.28 21.55 -1.60
CA PHE A 71 -7.57 22.80 -2.27
C PHE A 71 -8.57 23.62 -1.43
N GLY A 72 -8.13 24.79 -0.98
CA GLY A 72 -8.94 25.69 -0.14
C GLY A 72 -9.85 26.63 -0.93
N ALA A 73 -9.63 26.80 -2.24
CA ALA A 73 -10.36 27.74 -3.10
C ALA A 73 -10.39 27.26 -4.55
N GLY A 74 -11.23 27.90 -5.37
CA GLY A 74 -11.36 27.64 -6.80
C GLY A 74 -12.21 26.41 -7.12
N HIS A 75 -12.05 25.90 -8.35
CA HIS A 75 -12.85 24.80 -8.89
C HIS A 75 -12.73 23.49 -8.07
N PHE A 76 -11.57 23.25 -7.49
CA PHE A 76 -11.30 22.04 -6.72
C PHE A 76 -11.40 22.23 -5.20
N ALA A 77 -12.01 23.35 -4.73
CA ALA A 77 -12.14 23.60 -3.30
C ALA A 77 -12.84 22.44 -2.57
N VAL A 78 -12.23 21.98 -1.49
CA VAL A 78 -12.74 20.82 -0.73
C VAL A 78 -13.58 21.31 0.45
N PRO A 79 -14.89 21.00 0.51
CA PRO A 79 -15.71 21.29 1.67
C PRO A 79 -15.16 20.57 2.92
N LYS A 80 -15.26 21.26 4.09
CA LYS A 80 -14.72 20.68 5.35
C LYS A 80 -15.18 19.26 5.63
N ILE A 81 -16.47 18.97 5.42
CA ILE A 81 -17.03 17.65 5.68
C ILE A 81 -16.40 16.56 4.80
N GLN A 82 -16.07 16.89 3.54
CA GLN A 82 -15.41 15.98 2.61
C GLN A 82 -13.93 15.80 3.00
N ALA A 83 -13.26 16.87 3.41
CA ALA A 83 -11.89 16.82 3.93
C ALA A 83 -11.81 15.93 5.18
N ASP A 84 -12.78 16.02 6.10
CA ASP A 84 -12.84 15.19 7.30
C ASP A 84 -13.04 13.70 6.94
N ALA A 85 -13.82 13.39 5.90
CA ALA A 85 -13.98 12.03 5.41
C ALA A 85 -12.66 11.45 4.87
N VAL A 86 -11.88 12.25 4.12
CA VAL A 86 -10.56 11.85 3.62
C VAL A 86 -9.58 11.63 4.76
N ARG A 87 -9.55 12.52 5.77
CA ARG A 87 -8.71 12.33 6.98
C ARG A 87 -9.06 11.02 7.69
N GLY A 88 -10.35 10.69 7.78
CA GLY A 88 -10.83 9.42 8.33
C GLY A 88 -10.33 8.20 7.54
N ALA A 89 -10.28 8.30 6.21
CA ALA A 89 -9.77 7.24 5.35
C ALA A 89 -8.23 7.09 5.46
N LEU A 90 -7.47 8.20 5.55
CA LEU A 90 -6.03 8.17 5.85
C LEU A 90 -5.75 7.49 7.19
N ALA A 91 -6.54 7.82 8.22
CA ALA A 91 -6.42 7.18 9.54
C ALA A 91 -6.68 5.67 9.50
N LYS A 92 -7.64 5.21 8.68
CA LYS A 92 -7.92 3.78 8.49
C LYS A 92 -6.74 3.06 7.81
N TRP A 93 -6.14 3.65 6.77
CA TRP A 93 -4.93 3.11 6.16
C TRP A 93 -3.76 3.08 7.13
N LYS A 94 -3.56 4.13 7.92
CA LYS A 94 -2.52 4.16 8.95
C LYS A 94 -2.74 3.13 10.04
N ALA A 95 -3.98 2.86 10.43
CA ALA A 95 -4.34 1.84 11.42
C ALA A 95 -3.99 0.41 10.99
N VAL A 96 -3.72 0.15 9.70
CA VAL A 96 -3.16 -1.11 9.21
C VAL A 96 -1.78 -1.38 9.81
N GLY A 97 -1.05 -0.33 10.22
CA GLY A 97 0.32 -0.43 10.76
C GLY A 97 1.42 -0.23 9.72
N ILE A 98 1.09 0.35 8.57
CA ILE A 98 2.08 0.66 7.51
C ILE A 98 3.12 1.66 7.97
N GLY A 99 4.35 1.52 7.43
CA GLY A 99 5.50 2.37 7.75
C GLY A 99 5.50 3.74 7.07
N LEU A 100 4.47 4.07 6.27
CA LEU A 100 4.28 5.43 5.75
C LEU A 100 3.59 6.30 6.78
N GLU A 101 3.95 7.59 6.82
CA GLU A 101 3.28 8.61 7.61
C GLU A 101 2.50 9.56 6.70
N PHE A 102 1.43 10.17 7.23
CA PHE A 102 0.63 11.16 6.52
C PHE A 102 0.63 12.46 7.32
N GLN A 103 1.08 13.54 6.71
CA GLN A 103 1.14 14.85 7.35
C GLN A 103 0.37 15.89 6.53
N GLU A 104 -0.63 16.52 7.14
CA GLU A 104 -1.34 17.61 6.52
C GLU A 104 -0.47 18.87 6.52
N VAL A 105 -0.40 19.55 5.38
CA VAL A 105 0.29 20.83 5.22
C VAL A 105 -0.68 21.89 4.69
N ASN A 106 -0.29 23.16 4.79
CA ASN A 106 -1.17 24.28 4.47
C ASN A 106 -0.99 24.84 3.06
N GLN A 107 0.09 24.44 2.36
CA GLN A 107 0.40 24.94 1.03
C GLN A 107 0.47 23.76 0.04
N LEU A 108 -0.18 23.93 -1.12
CA LEU A 108 -0.15 22.92 -2.19
C LEU A 108 1.26 22.59 -2.68
N SER A 109 2.16 23.59 -2.63
CA SER A 109 3.57 23.43 -3.03
C SER A 109 4.40 22.56 -2.08
N GLU A 110 3.91 22.31 -0.86
CA GLU A 110 4.56 21.47 0.15
C GLU A 110 4.03 20.04 0.13
N ALA A 111 2.99 19.75 -0.68
CA ALA A 111 2.29 18.48 -0.68
C ALA A 111 2.60 17.66 -1.93
N GLU A 112 2.97 16.40 -1.72
CA GLU A 112 2.99 15.39 -2.78
C GLU A 112 1.57 15.03 -3.19
N VAL A 113 0.65 14.90 -2.22
CA VAL A 113 -0.75 14.53 -2.44
C VAL A 113 -1.64 15.75 -2.33
N ARG A 114 -2.13 16.25 -3.46
CA ARG A 114 -2.98 17.43 -3.55
C ARG A 114 -4.42 17.01 -3.82
N ILE A 115 -5.29 17.23 -2.85
CA ILE A 115 -6.64 16.68 -2.82
C ILE A 115 -7.64 17.76 -3.26
N GLY A 116 -8.38 17.46 -4.31
CA GLY A 116 -9.45 18.29 -4.84
C GLY A 116 -10.82 17.64 -4.69
N TYR A 117 -11.86 18.45 -4.80
CA TYR A 117 -13.26 18.04 -4.85
C TYR A 117 -13.98 18.78 -5.97
N SER A 118 -14.65 18.06 -6.87
CA SER A 118 -15.44 18.67 -7.95
C SER A 118 -16.50 17.68 -8.42
N THR A 119 -17.76 18.07 -8.30
CA THR A 119 -18.89 17.26 -8.74
C THR A 119 -19.25 17.51 -10.21
N ALA A 120 -18.49 18.35 -10.93
CA ALA A 120 -18.81 18.75 -12.29
C ALA A 120 -18.82 17.55 -13.28
N ASP A 121 -17.85 16.65 -13.13
CA ASP A 121 -17.68 15.51 -14.03
C ASP A 121 -18.19 14.19 -13.43
N SER A 122 -18.74 14.22 -12.21
CA SER A 122 -19.21 13.03 -11.48
C SER A 122 -18.22 11.88 -11.55
N SER A 123 -16.91 12.17 -11.44
CA SER A 123 -15.85 11.17 -11.46
C SER A 123 -14.84 11.41 -10.35
N SER A 124 -14.35 10.34 -9.75
CA SER A 124 -13.21 10.35 -8.84
C SER A 124 -12.00 9.74 -9.53
N ALA A 125 -10.81 10.20 -9.18
CA ALA A 125 -9.58 9.68 -9.73
C ALA A 125 -8.39 10.04 -8.83
N SER A 126 -7.38 9.18 -8.81
CA SER A 126 -6.10 9.45 -8.17
C SER A 126 -4.94 8.97 -9.05
N ALA A 127 -3.83 9.68 -9.00
CA ALA A 127 -2.58 9.17 -9.53
C ALA A 127 -2.03 8.06 -8.64
N VAL A 128 -1.35 7.08 -9.27
CA VAL A 128 -0.88 5.88 -8.58
C VAL A 128 0.50 6.12 -7.96
N GLY A 129 0.56 6.13 -6.64
CA GLY A 129 1.79 6.27 -5.87
C GLY A 129 2.63 7.47 -6.29
N ARG A 130 3.91 7.26 -6.59
CA ARG A 130 4.84 8.33 -6.95
C ARG A 130 4.53 9.07 -8.26
N GLU A 131 3.55 8.60 -9.04
CA GLU A 131 3.12 9.31 -10.25
C GLU A 131 2.51 10.68 -9.94
N VAL A 132 2.03 10.89 -8.71
CA VAL A 132 1.61 12.20 -8.20
C VAL A 132 2.67 13.30 -8.39
N LEU A 133 3.96 12.93 -8.41
CA LEU A 133 5.08 13.86 -8.59
C LEU A 133 5.19 14.43 -10.01
N ASN A 134 4.52 13.81 -10.99
CA ASN A 134 4.51 14.26 -12.38
C ASN A 134 3.36 15.23 -12.70
N ILE A 135 2.46 15.45 -11.73
CA ILE A 135 1.29 16.32 -11.90
C ILE A 135 1.67 17.77 -11.51
N PRO A 136 1.31 18.77 -12.32
CA PRO A 136 1.59 20.16 -12.01
C PRO A 136 1.08 20.60 -10.64
N LEU A 137 1.82 21.48 -9.95
CA LEU A 137 1.51 21.88 -8.56
C LEU A 137 0.16 22.55 -8.39
N ASN A 138 -0.40 23.13 -9.44
CA ASN A 138 -1.71 23.78 -9.44
C ASN A 138 -2.87 22.83 -9.79
N GLU A 139 -2.58 21.53 -9.98
CA GLU A 139 -3.57 20.50 -10.28
C GLU A 139 -3.68 19.50 -9.12
N PRO A 140 -4.89 18.93 -8.88
CA PRO A 140 -5.06 17.89 -7.90
C PRO A 140 -4.41 16.59 -8.38
N THR A 141 -3.80 15.86 -7.47
CA THR A 141 -3.29 14.49 -7.69
C THR A 141 -4.34 13.44 -7.37
N THR A 142 -5.33 13.83 -6.57
CA THR A 142 -6.50 13.04 -6.22
C THR A 142 -7.71 13.98 -6.26
N VAL A 143 -8.76 13.60 -6.97
CA VAL A 143 -10.01 14.36 -7.04
C VAL A 143 -11.18 13.46 -6.68
N TYR A 144 -12.12 14.00 -5.91
CA TYR A 144 -13.37 13.34 -5.55
C TYR A 144 -14.56 14.00 -6.22
N GLY A 145 -15.42 13.22 -6.86
CA GLY A 145 -16.53 13.69 -7.69
C GLY A 145 -17.92 13.60 -7.04
N TRP A 146 -18.02 13.07 -5.82
CA TRP A 146 -19.30 12.88 -5.10
C TRP A 146 -19.12 12.90 -3.58
N ASP A 147 -20.24 12.86 -2.86
CA ASP A 147 -20.28 12.92 -1.40
C ASP A 147 -19.59 11.71 -0.74
N LEU A 148 -18.50 11.98 -0.03
CA LEU A 148 -17.68 10.98 0.68
C LEU A 148 -18.27 10.57 2.04
N THR A 149 -19.33 11.22 2.51
CA THR A 149 -19.97 10.87 3.79
C THR A 149 -20.95 9.71 3.68
N SER A 150 -21.35 9.37 2.46
CA SER A 150 -22.17 8.19 2.17
C SER A 150 -21.37 6.89 2.34
N ALA A 151 -22.04 5.75 2.46
CA ALA A 151 -21.39 4.43 2.51
C ALA A 151 -20.52 4.19 1.27
N TYR A 152 -21.02 4.48 0.06
CA TYR A 152 -20.28 4.39 -1.18
C TYR A 152 -19.10 5.36 -1.22
N GLY A 153 -19.32 6.63 -0.87
CA GLY A 153 -18.26 7.64 -0.87
C GLY A 153 -17.16 7.37 0.14
N SER A 154 -17.48 6.79 1.30
CA SER A 154 -16.44 6.39 2.28
C SER A 154 -15.54 5.27 1.75
N GLY A 155 -16.09 4.35 0.95
CA GLY A 155 -15.33 3.36 0.19
C GLY A 155 -14.47 4.03 -0.88
N THR A 156 -15.02 4.98 -1.63
CA THR A 156 -14.26 5.76 -2.62
C THR A 156 -13.07 6.48 -2.00
N ALA A 157 -13.24 7.09 -0.81
CA ALA A 157 -12.12 7.74 -0.14
C ALA A 157 -10.97 6.77 0.18
N LEU A 158 -11.29 5.55 0.61
CA LEU A 158 -10.29 4.49 0.83
C LEU A 158 -9.65 4.01 -0.48
N HIS A 159 -10.45 3.85 -1.53
CA HIS A 159 -10.04 3.41 -2.85
C HIS A 159 -9.01 4.36 -3.48
N GLU A 160 -9.34 5.66 -3.55
CA GLU A 160 -8.42 6.65 -4.12
C GLU A 160 -7.12 6.77 -3.32
N LEU A 161 -7.18 6.61 -2.00
CA LEU A 161 -5.97 6.56 -1.18
C LEU A 161 -5.21 5.23 -1.37
N GLY A 162 -5.85 4.15 -1.76
CA GLY A 162 -5.20 2.93 -2.23
C GLY A 162 -4.32 3.20 -3.45
N HIS A 163 -4.83 4.00 -4.41
CA HIS A 163 -4.01 4.47 -5.53
C HIS A 163 -2.83 5.32 -5.07
N VAL A 164 -3.03 6.25 -4.12
CA VAL A 164 -1.91 7.02 -3.53
C VAL A 164 -0.84 6.09 -2.95
N LEU A 165 -1.21 4.95 -2.38
CA LEU A 165 -0.29 3.94 -1.88
C LEU A 165 0.36 3.08 -2.99
N GLY A 166 -0.02 3.26 -4.25
CA GLY A 166 0.53 2.52 -5.40
C GLY A 166 -0.24 1.26 -5.77
N MET A 167 -1.48 1.11 -5.27
CA MET A 167 -2.37 0.00 -5.66
C MET A 167 -3.05 0.29 -7.00
N GLU A 168 -3.27 -0.77 -7.75
CA GLU A 168 -3.98 -0.77 -9.03
C GLU A 168 -5.41 -1.30 -8.86
N HIS A 169 -6.25 -1.14 -9.89
CA HIS A 169 -7.58 -1.74 -9.88
C HIS A 169 -7.52 -3.26 -9.88
N GLU A 170 -8.30 -3.89 -9.01
CA GLU A 170 -8.25 -5.34 -8.82
C GLU A 170 -8.90 -6.10 -9.99
N HIS A 171 -9.95 -5.57 -10.63
CA HIS A 171 -10.55 -6.18 -11.82
C HIS A 171 -9.62 -6.19 -13.04
N GLN A 172 -8.60 -5.32 -13.08
CA GLN A 172 -7.57 -5.30 -14.11
C GLN A 172 -6.39 -6.26 -13.80
N ASN A 173 -6.43 -6.94 -12.65
CA ASN A 173 -5.44 -7.94 -12.26
C ASN A 173 -5.38 -9.05 -13.33
N PRO A 174 -4.21 -9.33 -13.93
CA PRO A 174 -4.08 -10.34 -14.97
C PRO A 174 -4.42 -11.75 -14.50
N PHE A 175 -4.44 -11.98 -13.18
CA PHE A 175 -4.76 -13.27 -12.55
C PHE A 175 -6.22 -13.36 -12.08
N ALA A 176 -7.05 -12.32 -12.29
CA ALA A 176 -8.43 -12.29 -11.82
C ALA A 176 -9.32 -13.36 -12.48
N GLY A 177 -8.97 -13.81 -13.69
CA GLY A 177 -9.78 -14.79 -14.41
C GLY A 177 -11.14 -14.26 -14.89
N ILE A 178 -11.38 -12.96 -14.78
CA ILE A 178 -12.64 -12.33 -15.23
C ILE A 178 -12.72 -12.43 -16.74
N LYS A 179 -13.87 -12.94 -17.22
CA LYS A 179 -14.31 -12.81 -18.62
C LYS A 179 -15.50 -11.89 -18.65
N TRP A 180 -15.40 -10.86 -19.44
CA TRP A 180 -16.39 -9.81 -19.56
C TRP A 180 -17.42 -10.11 -20.65
N HIS A 181 -18.66 -9.77 -20.39
CA HIS A 181 -19.64 -9.59 -21.46
C HIS A 181 -19.36 -8.20 -22.10
N GLU A 182 -18.31 -8.13 -22.92
CA GLU A 182 -17.73 -6.86 -23.39
C GLU A 182 -18.75 -5.88 -23.97
N GLN A 183 -19.66 -6.34 -24.84
CA GLN A 183 -20.67 -5.45 -25.41
C GLN A 183 -21.61 -4.88 -24.34
N ALA A 184 -21.97 -5.66 -23.33
CA ALA A 184 -22.80 -5.17 -22.23
C ALA A 184 -22.08 -4.12 -21.41
N VAL A 185 -20.75 -4.29 -21.18
CA VAL A 185 -19.92 -3.32 -20.49
C VAL A 185 -19.86 -2.00 -21.26
N TYR A 186 -19.61 -2.03 -22.57
CA TYR A 186 -19.62 -0.83 -23.41
C TYR A 186 -20.98 -0.14 -23.38
N ASP A 187 -22.07 -0.88 -23.55
CA ASP A 187 -23.44 -0.35 -23.58
C ASP A 187 -23.86 0.26 -22.23
N ALA A 188 -23.38 -0.30 -21.12
CA ALA A 188 -23.66 0.17 -19.78
C ALA A 188 -22.91 1.46 -19.45
N LEU A 189 -21.61 1.50 -19.74
CA LEU A 189 -20.76 2.64 -19.39
C LEU A 189 -20.91 3.83 -20.33
N ALA A 190 -21.41 3.64 -21.55
CA ALA A 190 -21.80 4.73 -22.45
C ALA A 190 -22.95 5.59 -21.90
N LYS A 191 -23.67 5.11 -20.89
CA LYS A 191 -24.83 5.80 -20.28
C LYS A 191 -24.41 6.59 -19.02
N PRO A 192 -25.19 7.60 -18.62
CA PRO A 192 -25.01 8.24 -17.32
C PRO A 192 -25.12 7.20 -16.18
N PRO A 193 -24.38 7.38 -15.07
CA PRO A 193 -23.58 8.57 -14.74
C PRO A 193 -22.19 8.61 -15.42
N ASN A 194 -21.68 7.52 -15.99
CA ASN A 194 -20.31 7.43 -16.50
C ASN A 194 -20.13 8.11 -17.86
N SER A 195 -21.03 7.86 -18.82
CA SER A 195 -21.00 8.44 -20.19
C SER A 195 -19.63 8.29 -20.88
N TRP A 196 -19.01 7.11 -20.70
CA TRP A 196 -17.68 6.82 -21.25
C TRP A 196 -17.76 6.41 -22.72
N ASP A 197 -16.78 6.85 -23.50
CA ASP A 197 -16.57 6.33 -24.82
C ASP A 197 -15.93 4.93 -24.79
N HIS A 198 -15.87 4.30 -25.96
CA HIS A 198 -15.32 2.95 -26.10
C HIS A 198 -13.88 2.83 -25.61
N ASN A 199 -13.03 3.81 -25.92
CA ASN A 199 -11.63 3.80 -25.53
C ASN A 199 -11.47 3.96 -24.00
N THR A 200 -12.21 4.89 -23.40
CA THR A 200 -12.24 5.08 -21.94
C THR A 200 -12.72 3.82 -21.24
N THR A 201 -13.77 3.18 -21.73
CA THR A 201 -14.29 1.91 -21.18
C THR A 201 -13.26 0.80 -21.27
N TYR A 202 -12.60 0.65 -22.43
CA TYR A 202 -11.58 -0.36 -22.62
C TYR A 202 -10.43 -0.20 -21.60
N HIS A 203 -9.84 0.98 -21.52
CA HIS A 203 -8.68 1.24 -20.65
C HIS A 203 -8.99 1.20 -19.15
N ASN A 204 -10.22 1.53 -18.76
CA ASN A 204 -10.59 1.54 -17.34
C ASN A 204 -11.16 0.21 -16.84
N ILE A 205 -11.69 -0.64 -17.72
CA ILE A 205 -12.37 -1.88 -17.32
C ILE A 205 -11.76 -3.12 -17.97
N LEU A 206 -11.69 -3.15 -19.29
CA LEU A 206 -11.42 -4.39 -20.03
C LEU A 206 -9.95 -4.72 -20.18
N GLU A 207 -9.11 -3.69 -20.23
CA GLU A 207 -7.66 -3.85 -20.34
C GLU A 207 -7.10 -4.47 -19.07
N LYS A 208 -6.39 -5.59 -19.23
CA LYS A 208 -5.66 -6.20 -18.12
C LYS A 208 -4.26 -5.65 -18.02
N LEU A 209 -3.82 -5.43 -16.81
CA LEU A 209 -2.45 -5.04 -16.53
C LEU A 209 -1.47 -6.14 -16.97
N SER A 210 -0.30 -5.75 -17.43
CA SER A 210 0.76 -6.70 -17.74
C SER A 210 1.24 -7.39 -16.47
N THR A 211 1.48 -8.71 -16.54
CA THR A 211 2.10 -9.48 -15.44
C THR A 211 3.48 -8.94 -15.03
N GLN A 212 4.12 -8.13 -15.88
CA GLN A 212 5.37 -7.45 -15.58
C GLN A 212 5.18 -6.14 -14.80
N GLN A 213 3.97 -5.59 -14.78
CA GLN A 213 3.66 -4.31 -14.14
C GLN A 213 3.08 -4.46 -12.74
N VAL A 214 2.64 -5.67 -12.38
CA VAL A 214 1.99 -5.93 -11.09
C VAL A 214 2.82 -6.86 -10.22
N GLN A 215 2.82 -6.59 -8.92
CA GLN A 215 3.15 -7.56 -7.89
C GLN A 215 1.83 -8.07 -7.34
N GLY A 216 1.27 -9.07 -8.02
CA GLY A 216 -0.07 -9.54 -7.74
C GLY A 216 -0.10 -10.84 -6.96
N SER A 217 -1.26 -11.08 -6.38
CA SER A 217 -1.74 -12.34 -5.86
C SER A 217 -2.89 -12.84 -6.74
N ALA A 218 -3.54 -13.93 -6.33
CA ALA A 218 -4.85 -14.28 -6.84
C ALA A 218 -5.82 -13.12 -6.65
N TRP A 219 -6.81 -13.01 -7.52
CA TRP A 219 -7.87 -12.01 -7.47
C TRP A 219 -8.61 -11.97 -6.13
N ASP A 220 -8.81 -10.78 -5.59
CA ASP A 220 -9.57 -10.53 -4.37
C ASP A 220 -10.85 -9.71 -4.69
N PRO A 221 -11.99 -10.37 -4.86
CA PRO A 221 -13.26 -9.69 -5.18
C PRO A 221 -13.77 -8.78 -4.04
N ASP A 222 -13.21 -8.89 -2.84
CA ASP A 222 -13.56 -8.07 -1.67
C ASP A 222 -12.59 -6.89 -1.48
N SER A 223 -11.60 -6.73 -2.35
CA SER A 223 -10.62 -5.65 -2.29
C SER A 223 -11.29 -4.29 -2.36
N ILE A 224 -10.75 -3.31 -1.61
CA ILE A 224 -11.16 -1.91 -1.76
C ILE A 224 -10.83 -1.37 -3.16
N MET A 225 -9.88 -2.00 -3.87
CA MET A 225 -9.49 -1.62 -5.23
C MET A 225 -10.35 -2.29 -6.31
N GLU A 226 -11.35 -3.09 -5.93
CA GLU A 226 -12.31 -3.70 -6.85
C GLU A 226 -13.50 -2.77 -7.08
N TYR A 227 -14.05 -2.82 -8.30
CA TYR A 227 -15.26 -2.09 -8.65
C TYR A 227 -16.52 -2.92 -8.40
N GLU A 228 -17.61 -2.21 -8.18
CA GLU A 228 -18.94 -2.82 -8.19
C GLU A 228 -19.42 -3.00 -9.63
N PHE A 229 -19.85 -4.22 -9.98
CA PHE A 229 -20.39 -4.55 -11.29
C PHE A 229 -21.76 -5.20 -11.13
N GLU A 230 -22.74 -4.67 -11.84
CA GLU A 230 -24.09 -5.20 -11.87
C GLU A 230 -24.16 -6.57 -12.57
N PRO A 231 -25.20 -7.39 -12.32
CA PRO A 231 -25.43 -8.66 -13.01
C PRO A 231 -25.42 -8.50 -14.54
N GLY A 232 -24.87 -9.48 -15.25
CA GLY A 232 -24.82 -9.52 -16.72
C GLY A 232 -23.65 -8.79 -17.36
N LEU A 233 -22.68 -8.27 -16.56
CA LEU A 233 -21.45 -7.65 -17.06
C LEU A 233 -20.25 -8.60 -17.04
N ILE A 234 -20.28 -9.62 -16.18
CA ILE A 234 -19.22 -10.61 -16.00
C ILE A 234 -19.76 -11.98 -16.40
N ASP A 235 -19.19 -12.61 -17.45
CA ASP A 235 -19.57 -13.96 -17.89
C ASP A 235 -18.91 -15.04 -16.99
N GLU A 236 -17.66 -14.83 -16.60
CA GLU A 236 -16.93 -15.72 -15.68
C GLU A 236 -16.19 -14.92 -14.60
N PRO A 237 -16.26 -15.33 -13.34
CA PRO A 237 -16.97 -16.49 -12.77
C PRO A 237 -18.50 -16.35 -12.87
N GLU A 238 -19.21 -17.42 -13.27
CA GLU A 238 -20.67 -17.44 -13.53
C GLU A 238 -21.52 -16.88 -12.38
N LYS A 239 -21.07 -17.02 -11.13
CA LYS A 239 -21.78 -16.45 -9.98
C LYS A 239 -22.00 -14.93 -10.12
N TYR A 240 -21.07 -14.21 -10.75
CA TYR A 240 -21.15 -12.77 -10.93
C TYR A 240 -21.99 -12.35 -12.16
N ASP A 241 -22.20 -13.24 -13.13
CA ASP A 241 -23.22 -13.01 -14.18
C ASP A 241 -24.61 -12.87 -13.55
N VAL A 242 -24.88 -13.66 -12.52
CA VAL A 242 -26.19 -13.71 -11.85
C VAL A 242 -26.33 -12.69 -10.72
N SER A 243 -25.33 -12.57 -9.85
CA SER A 243 -25.40 -11.75 -8.63
C SER A 243 -24.85 -10.34 -8.79
N GLY A 244 -24.05 -10.08 -9.84
CA GLY A 244 -23.14 -8.96 -9.87
C GLY A 244 -21.96 -9.14 -8.90
N LEU A 245 -21.06 -8.19 -8.88
CA LEU A 245 -19.92 -8.11 -7.98
C LEU A 245 -20.06 -6.85 -7.13
N THR A 246 -20.15 -7.00 -5.82
CA THR A 246 -20.33 -5.88 -4.89
C THR A 246 -19.30 -6.00 -3.76
N PRO A 247 -18.13 -5.33 -3.89
CA PRO A 247 -17.15 -5.29 -2.83
C PRO A 247 -17.72 -4.61 -1.57
N PRO A 248 -17.23 -4.98 -0.37
CA PRO A 248 -17.75 -4.44 0.90
C PRO A 248 -17.50 -2.94 1.11
N GLY A 249 -16.67 -2.29 0.30
CA GLY A 249 -16.30 -0.87 0.43
C GLY A 249 -15.42 -0.58 1.66
N THR A 250 -14.72 -1.59 2.16
CA THR A 250 -13.76 -1.52 3.27
C THR A 250 -12.49 -2.28 2.93
N LEU A 251 -11.40 -2.02 3.66
CA LEU A 251 -10.13 -2.72 3.43
C LEU A 251 -10.27 -4.21 3.67
N SER A 252 -9.98 -5.01 2.66
CA SER A 252 -9.95 -6.46 2.74
C SER A 252 -8.75 -7.00 3.53
N GLY A 253 -8.68 -8.30 3.71
CA GLY A 253 -7.50 -8.98 4.27
C GLY A 253 -6.29 -8.86 3.34
N ALA A 254 -6.49 -8.98 2.02
CA ALA A 254 -5.42 -8.88 1.03
C ALA A 254 -4.92 -7.44 0.89
N ASP A 255 -5.78 -6.43 0.88
CA ASP A 255 -5.38 -5.01 0.89
C ASP A 255 -4.39 -4.71 2.03
N LYS A 256 -4.74 -5.12 3.24
CA LYS A 256 -3.90 -4.93 4.44
C LYS A 256 -2.58 -5.67 4.34
N GLN A 257 -2.60 -6.92 3.87
CA GLN A 257 -1.38 -7.74 3.71
C GLN A 257 -0.42 -7.14 2.68
N TRP A 258 -0.95 -6.68 1.52
CA TRP A 258 -0.13 -6.06 0.50
C TRP A 258 0.42 -4.71 0.94
N ALA A 259 -0.39 -3.87 1.61
CA ALA A 259 0.08 -2.60 2.17
C ALA A 259 1.21 -2.82 3.18
N LEU A 260 1.09 -3.80 4.09
CA LEU A 260 2.15 -4.17 5.04
C LEU A 260 3.37 -4.79 4.38
N LYS A 261 3.20 -5.56 3.30
CA LYS A 261 4.31 -6.15 2.56
C LYS A 261 5.15 -5.09 1.85
N TRP A 262 4.52 -4.05 1.31
CA TRP A 262 5.22 -2.96 0.65
C TRP A 262 5.78 -1.94 1.63
N TYR A 263 5.03 -1.67 2.68
CA TYR A 263 5.33 -0.68 3.70
C TYR A 263 5.25 -1.32 5.09
N PRO A 264 6.17 -2.24 5.43
CA PRO A 264 6.18 -2.83 6.76
C PRO A 264 6.26 -1.74 7.82
N GLY A 265 5.55 -1.91 8.93
CA GLY A 265 5.58 -0.99 10.05
C GLY A 265 7.03 -0.69 10.43
N LEU A 266 7.35 0.58 10.58
CA LEU A 266 8.65 0.97 11.09
C LEU A 266 8.77 0.41 12.50
N LYS A 267 9.87 -0.26 12.77
CA LYS A 267 10.18 -0.64 14.16
C LYS A 267 10.10 0.63 14.99
N ALA A 268 9.42 0.55 16.13
CA ALA A 268 9.43 1.62 17.12
C ALA A 268 10.84 2.16 17.24
N THR A 269 10.99 3.48 17.41
CA THR A 269 12.29 4.13 17.62
C THR A 269 13.11 3.25 18.54
N LEU A 270 14.30 2.85 18.06
CA LEU A 270 15.19 1.98 18.82
C LEU A 270 15.30 2.52 20.25
N PRO A 271 15.18 1.67 21.28
CA PRO A 271 15.39 2.11 22.63
C PRO A 271 16.77 2.77 22.74
N THR A 272 16.83 3.93 23.39
CA THR A 272 18.07 4.67 23.51
C THR A 272 18.89 4.11 24.66
N LEU A 273 20.14 3.75 24.39
CA LEU A 273 21.10 3.39 25.42
C LEU A 273 21.77 4.67 25.93
N LEU A 274 21.47 5.02 27.17
CA LEU A 274 22.00 6.21 27.82
C LEU A 274 23.24 5.87 28.70
N PRO A 275 24.21 6.79 28.80
CA PRO A 275 25.35 6.58 29.67
C PRO A 275 24.94 6.32 31.13
N PHE A 276 25.61 5.37 31.78
CA PHE A 276 25.41 4.97 33.18
C PHE A 276 24.01 4.41 33.49
N GLN A 277 23.27 3.95 32.47
CA GLN A 277 22.01 3.24 32.62
C GLN A 277 22.15 1.84 32.05
N SER A 278 21.62 0.86 32.74
CA SER A 278 21.50 -0.51 32.25
C SER A 278 20.07 -0.80 31.76
N VAL A 279 19.98 -1.57 30.71
CA VAL A 279 18.69 -2.06 30.15
C VAL A 279 18.67 -3.58 30.26
N ALA A 280 17.67 -4.11 30.93
CA ALA A 280 17.41 -5.56 30.97
C ALA A 280 16.83 -6.05 29.65
N VAL A 281 17.38 -7.12 29.11
CA VAL A 281 16.97 -7.71 27.84
C VAL A 281 16.71 -9.19 28.05
N ASP A 282 15.54 -9.66 27.58
CA ASP A 282 15.17 -11.07 27.50
C ASP A 282 15.12 -11.45 26.02
N LEU A 283 16.02 -12.32 25.59
CA LEU A 283 16.19 -12.71 24.19
C LEU A 283 15.63 -14.11 23.95
N ALA A 284 14.68 -14.24 23.06
CA ALA A 284 14.28 -15.53 22.51
C ALA A 284 15.32 -16.06 21.51
N ALA A 285 15.25 -17.33 21.20
CA ALA A 285 16.10 -17.98 20.19
C ALA A 285 16.04 -17.21 18.86
N GLY A 286 17.20 -16.87 18.30
CA GLY A 286 17.33 -16.12 17.05
C GLY A 286 17.00 -14.62 17.13
N GLN A 287 16.63 -14.12 18.30
CA GLN A 287 16.30 -12.71 18.48
C GLN A 287 17.57 -11.86 18.62
N GLN A 288 17.49 -10.65 18.07
CA GLN A 288 18.44 -9.55 18.29
C GLN A 288 17.70 -8.29 18.69
N VAL A 289 18.37 -7.41 19.43
CA VAL A 289 17.84 -6.11 19.86
C VAL A 289 18.85 -5.03 19.52
N ASP A 290 18.37 -3.98 18.89
CA ASP A 290 19.17 -2.81 18.52
C ASP A 290 18.85 -1.66 19.48
N PHE A 291 19.91 -0.93 19.90
CA PHE A 291 19.81 0.27 20.73
C PHE A 291 20.41 1.45 19.97
N SER A 292 19.70 2.57 19.97
CA SER A 292 20.22 3.84 19.46
C SER A 292 21.14 4.49 20.49
N ILE A 293 22.26 5.04 20.04
CA ILE A 293 23.18 5.86 20.86
C ILE A 293 23.34 7.22 20.18
N LYS A 294 23.05 8.30 20.90
CA LYS A 294 23.31 9.70 20.51
C LYS A 294 24.23 10.35 21.52
N PRO A 295 25.57 10.33 21.29
CA PRO A 295 26.54 10.85 22.27
C PRO A 295 26.35 12.34 22.51
N THR A 296 26.38 12.74 23.78
CA THR A 296 26.32 14.15 24.18
C THR A 296 27.67 14.82 24.13
N SER A 297 28.76 14.02 24.12
CA SER A 297 30.17 14.48 24.02
C SER A 297 30.99 13.53 23.14
N SER A 298 32.05 14.06 22.50
CA SER A 298 32.98 13.26 21.71
C SER A 298 34.07 12.65 22.61
N GLN A 299 33.88 11.38 23.00
CA GLN A 299 34.79 10.68 23.87
C GLN A 299 34.76 9.17 23.64
N LYS A 300 35.59 8.41 24.36
CA LYS A 300 35.48 6.95 24.42
C LYS A 300 34.33 6.58 25.31
N TYR A 301 33.47 5.69 24.79
CA TYR A 301 32.39 5.04 25.53
C TYR A 301 32.66 3.54 25.55
N ARG A 302 32.26 2.90 26.64
CA ARG A 302 32.27 1.46 26.78
C ARG A 302 30.84 0.94 26.76
N MET A 303 30.53 0.11 25.80
CA MET A 303 29.25 -0.64 25.70
C MET A 303 29.56 -2.06 26.14
N GLU A 304 28.83 -2.59 27.12
CA GLU A 304 29.04 -3.94 27.62
C GLU A 304 27.77 -4.63 28.04
N THR A 305 27.80 -5.95 28.03
CA THR A 305 26.76 -6.79 28.60
C THR A 305 27.16 -7.32 29.96
N LYS A 306 26.17 -7.68 30.79
CA LYS A 306 26.34 -8.28 32.12
C LYS A 306 25.30 -9.36 32.34
N GLY A 307 25.69 -10.52 32.77
CA GLY A 307 24.79 -11.63 33.10
C GLY A 307 25.41 -13.00 32.81
N ALA A 308 24.60 -14.02 32.95
CA ALA A 308 25.03 -15.41 32.72
C ALA A 308 24.97 -15.83 31.24
N SER A 309 24.36 -15.03 30.37
CA SER A 309 24.22 -15.36 28.97
C SER A 309 25.49 -14.98 28.19
N ASP A 310 25.91 -15.88 27.32
CA ASP A 310 26.95 -15.66 26.34
C ASP A 310 26.42 -14.74 25.24
N THR A 311 27.03 -13.58 25.03
CA THR A 311 26.49 -12.48 24.24
C THR A 311 27.44 -11.98 23.18
N LEU A 312 26.87 -11.41 22.09
CA LEU A 312 27.61 -10.70 21.05
C LEU A 312 27.07 -9.29 20.93
N LEU A 313 27.96 -8.30 20.98
CA LEU A 313 27.67 -6.91 20.64
C LEU A 313 28.29 -6.53 19.31
N VAL A 314 27.55 -5.74 18.51
CA VAL A 314 28.05 -5.12 17.29
C VAL A 314 27.69 -3.65 17.29
N LEU A 315 28.70 -2.79 17.08
CA LEU A 315 28.54 -1.35 16.98
C LEU A 315 28.54 -0.91 15.52
N PHE A 316 27.55 -0.07 15.17
CA PHE A 316 27.44 0.57 13.87
C PHE A 316 27.36 2.09 14.01
N GLU A 317 27.87 2.83 13.03
CA GLU A 317 27.51 4.23 12.80
C GLU A 317 26.35 4.29 11.80
N GLU A 318 25.32 5.06 12.09
CA GLU A 318 24.20 5.29 11.19
C GLU A 318 24.54 6.47 10.27
N ILE A 319 24.70 6.21 8.98
CA ILE A 319 24.99 7.21 7.95
C ILE A 319 23.91 7.10 6.88
N ASP A 320 23.16 8.18 6.67
CA ASP A 320 22.03 8.26 5.72
C ASP A 320 20.96 7.18 5.98
N GLY A 321 20.72 6.85 7.26
CA GLY A 321 19.76 5.83 7.67
C GLY A 321 20.28 4.38 7.55
N GLU A 322 21.53 4.17 7.11
CA GLU A 322 22.12 2.85 6.93
C GLU A 322 23.18 2.56 8.02
N PRO A 323 23.14 1.37 8.66
CA PRO A 323 24.11 0.98 9.67
C PRO A 323 25.42 0.56 9.02
N ARG A 324 26.52 1.26 9.32
CA ARG A 324 27.88 0.92 8.89
C ARG A 324 28.67 0.34 10.05
N TYR A 325 29.19 -0.86 9.86
CA TYR A 325 29.97 -1.58 10.87
C TYR A 325 31.19 -0.80 11.36
N LEU A 326 31.38 -0.73 12.69
CA LEU A 326 32.54 -0.14 13.33
C LEU A 326 33.33 -1.15 14.14
N SER A 327 32.67 -1.97 14.96
CA SER A 327 33.34 -2.91 15.89
C SER A 327 32.34 -4.01 16.29
N GLY A 328 32.86 -5.16 16.69
CA GLY A 328 32.10 -6.24 17.30
C GLY A 328 32.94 -6.97 18.36
N ASP A 329 32.28 -7.53 19.36
CA ASP A 329 32.90 -8.26 20.46
C ASP A 329 31.92 -9.28 21.07
N ASP A 330 32.47 -10.40 21.56
CA ASP A 330 31.71 -11.44 22.25
C ASP A 330 32.24 -11.79 23.66
N ASP A 331 33.57 -11.78 23.87
CA ASP A 331 34.17 -12.35 25.06
C ASP A 331 35.11 -11.39 25.84
N SER A 332 35.22 -10.10 25.46
CA SER A 332 36.14 -9.15 26.15
C SER A 332 35.60 -8.62 27.47
N GLY A 333 34.37 -8.99 27.88
CA GLY A 333 33.78 -8.69 29.16
C GLY A 333 34.06 -9.77 30.21
N GLU A 334 33.32 -9.75 31.33
CA GLU A 334 33.36 -10.80 32.37
C GLU A 334 32.41 -11.95 31.95
N ASP A 335 32.81 -13.20 32.24
CA ASP A 335 31.96 -14.40 32.07
C ASP A 335 31.33 -14.55 30.68
N ARG A 336 32.09 -14.37 29.61
CA ARG A 336 31.64 -14.43 28.22
C ARG A 336 30.61 -13.33 27.87
N ASN A 337 30.66 -12.22 28.56
CA ASN A 337 29.95 -11.02 28.18
C ASN A 337 30.73 -10.21 27.17
N ALA A 338 30.07 -9.55 26.25
CA ALA A 338 30.65 -8.68 25.24
C ALA A 338 31.03 -7.31 25.85
N SER A 339 32.12 -6.69 25.36
CA SER A 339 32.57 -5.35 25.79
C SER A 339 33.27 -4.62 24.65
N ILE A 340 32.65 -3.57 24.12
CA ILE A 340 33.22 -2.70 23.08
C ILE A 340 33.59 -1.35 23.70
N THR A 341 34.85 -0.93 23.55
CA THR A 341 35.27 0.44 23.85
C THR A 341 35.57 1.17 22.55
N TYR A 342 34.82 2.22 22.25
CA TYR A 342 34.95 2.94 20.99
C TYR A 342 34.79 4.46 21.20
N LYS A 343 35.51 5.28 20.39
CA LYS A 343 35.34 6.73 20.40
C LYS A 343 34.13 7.12 19.59
N LEU A 344 33.09 7.60 20.27
CA LEU A 344 31.89 8.14 19.62
C LEU A 344 31.95 9.66 19.52
N PHE A 345 31.36 10.25 18.53
CA PHE A 345 31.40 11.68 18.26
C PHE A 345 30.01 12.32 18.48
N LYS A 346 30.00 13.43 19.21
CA LYS A 346 28.79 14.26 19.36
C LYS A 346 28.20 14.65 18.02
N GLY A 347 26.88 14.56 17.87
CA GLY A 347 26.16 14.91 16.66
C GLY A 347 26.06 13.79 15.62
N ARG A 348 26.63 12.62 15.91
CA ARG A 348 26.46 11.41 15.10
C ARG A 348 25.51 10.44 15.78
N SER A 349 24.89 9.56 15.00
CA SER A 349 24.01 8.49 15.45
C SER A 349 24.72 7.15 15.34
N TYR A 350 24.55 6.30 16.36
CA TYR A 350 25.13 4.97 16.41
C TYR A 350 24.06 3.95 16.81
N ILE A 351 24.28 2.69 16.43
CA ILE A 351 23.45 1.55 16.80
C ILE A 351 24.32 0.50 17.45
N VAL A 352 23.92 0.06 18.65
CA VAL A 352 24.49 -1.15 19.28
C VAL A 352 23.48 -2.27 19.11
N ARG A 353 23.91 -3.34 18.45
CA ARG A 353 23.16 -4.57 18.27
C ARG A 353 23.61 -5.62 19.26
N LEU A 354 22.64 -6.16 20.01
CA LEU A 354 22.84 -7.24 20.96
C LEU A 354 22.13 -8.50 20.47
N ARG A 355 22.81 -9.64 20.51
CA ARG A 355 22.23 -10.96 20.38
C ARG A 355 22.96 -11.97 21.27
N LEU A 356 22.40 -13.15 21.46
CA LEU A 356 23.15 -14.26 22.05
C LEU A 356 24.18 -14.80 21.04
N TYR A 357 25.32 -15.25 21.57
CA TYR A 357 26.36 -15.89 20.75
C TYR A 357 25.80 -17.10 19.99
N TYR A 358 25.08 -17.97 20.71
CA TYR A 358 24.41 -19.14 20.10
C TYR A 358 22.97 -18.79 19.68
N PRO A 359 22.68 -18.74 18.36
CA PRO A 359 21.36 -18.29 17.88
C PRO A 359 20.18 -19.17 18.31
N GLY A 360 20.42 -20.44 18.64
CA GLY A 360 19.38 -21.40 19.04
C GLY A 360 18.99 -21.32 20.52
N GLN A 361 19.64 -20.46 21.31
CA GLN A 361 19.38 -20.31 22.74
C GLN A 361 18.49 -19.11 23.04
N SER A 362 17.83 -19.12 24.18
CA SER A 362 17.18 -17.98 24.82
C SER A 362 17.93 -17.62 26.09
N GLY A 363 17.92 -16.34 26.49
CA GLY A 363 18.63 -15.91 27.67
C GLY A 363 18.35 -14.47 28.06
N LYS A 364 18.76 -14.13 29.28
CA LYS A 364 18.63 -12.79 29.86
C LYS A 364 19.98 -12.16 30.08
N THR A 365 20.09 -10.88 29.79
CA THR A 365 21.31 -10.10 30.00
C THR A 365 20.95 -8.64 30.32
N LEU A 366 21.93 -7.90 30.83
CA LEU A 366 21.86 -6.44 30.90
C LEU A 366 22.78 -5.86 29.82
N VAL A 367 22.39 -4.79 29.20
CA VAL A 367 23.26 -3.98 28.34
C VAL A 367 23.40 -2.60 28.94
N MET A 368 24.62 -2.06 28.94
CA MET A 368 24.89 -0.74 29.49
C MET A 368 25.99 -0.01 28.70
N MET A 369 26.00 1.31 28.87
CA MET A 369 27.04 2.18 28.31
C MET A 369 27.61 3.05 29.42
N SER A 370 28.96 3.23 29.48
CA SER A 370 29.67 4.09 30.42
C SER A 370 30.72 4.95 29.73
#